data_997472b42228d6b945ec59c02c968dcc
#
_entry.id   997472b42228d6b945ec59c02c968dcc
#
_cell.length_a   1.000
_cell.length_b   1.000
_cell.length_c   1.000
_cell.angle_alpha   90.00
_cell.angle_beta   90.00
_cell.angle_gamma   90.00
#
_symmetry.space_group_name_H-M   'P 1'
#
loop_
_entity.id
_entity.type
_entity.pdbx_description
1 polymer ?
#
loop_
_entity_poly.entity_id
_entity_poly.type
_entity_poly.pdbx_seq_one_letter_code
_entity_poly.pdbx_strand_id
1 'polypeptide(L)'
;RSRLFILITFSCLLFLQGSFAQVDLQAPLPQDPNIVTGKLPNGIVYYLRHNEEPKGRASFYIIRNAGALLENDEQDGLAHFLEHMAFQGTKNFPGKGIITSLEKHGVSFGRNINAYTAQNETVYNLSDVPTNSESLLDTCLLILHDWSYYLTLEDDEIDAERGVITEEWRTRRTPQFRIQKQMFPVLFKDSKYAIRDVIGNLDVIKNFKYQTIRDFYHEWYRTDLEAIAIVGDFDVAKMEQKVKELFSKIPAVENPTPRPFYEIPEHDEMYYCLATDKEVQQSSIQIVTLLPGTPATEKNKLAYFKDNIINSFYNQMAGARISEMMQKGNPPFINGGFGFGGFVRGYNAYNINTTAKPNEEDVALEAILTENERIRRFGFTPSELERVKTNMLVGLESAYKEKDKTGNESYIEEMQANFLEQEPIVDFDFYYNAVKQIIPTITVEEVSARAKEWNTDKNRRSEE
;
A
#
# COMPACT_ATOMS: atom_id res chain seq x y z
N ARG A 1 -33.46 -47.30 -70.27
CA ARG A 1 -33.38 -45.85 -69.94
C ARG A 1 -33.51 -45.73 -68.42
N SER A 2 -32.38 -45.83 -67.73
CA SER A 2 -32.27 -45.66 -66.29
C SER A 2 -31.81 -44.23 -66.00
N ARG A 3 -32.54 -43.48 -65.16
CA ARG A 3 -32.13 -42.22 -64.67
C ARG A 3 -31.58 -42.42 -63.23
N LEU A 4 -30.27 -42.14 -63.11
CA LEU A 4 -29.54 -42.16 -61.87
C LEU A 4 -29.85 -40.87 -61.13
N PHE A 5 -30.46 -40.97 -59.93
CA PHE A 5 -30.62 -39.82 -58.98
C PHE A 5 -29.40 -39.75 -58.04
N ILE A 6 -28.60 -38.68 -58.18
CA ILE A 6 -27.50 -38.36 -57.22
C ILE A 6 -28.11 -37.56 -56.13
N LEU A 7 -28.19 -38.14 -54.94
CA LEU A 7 -28.49 -37.42 -53.69
C LEU A 7 -27.21 -36.71 -53.16
N ILE A 8 -27.19 -35.40 -53.25
CA ILE A 8 -26.14 -34.58 -52.59
C ILE A 8 -26.60 -34.35 -51.17
N THR A 9 -26.00 -35.06 -50.23
CA THR A 9 -26.15 -34.80 -48.80
C THR A 9 -25.28 -33.62 -48.43
N PHE A 10 -25.88 -32.45 -48.20
CA PHE A 10 -25.23 -31.26 -47.63
C PHE A 10 -25.09 -31.49 -46.14
N SER A 11 -23.87 -31.86 -45.70
CA SER A 11 -23.53 -31.97 -44.27
C SER A 11 -23.31 -30.56 -43.70
N CYS A 12 -24.31 -30.01 -43.03
CA CYS A 12 -24.17 -28.80 -42.24
C CYS A 12 -23.28 -29.11 -41.00
N LEU A 13 -22.00 -28.80 -41.11
CA LEU A 13 -21.14 -28.64 -39.94
C LEU A 13 -21.60 -27.39 -39.17
N LEU A 14 -22.45 -27.59 -38.18
CA LEU A 14 -22.70 -26.61 -37.16
C LEU A 14 -21.40 -26.44 -36.33
N PHE A 15 -20.62 -25.41 -36.66
CA PHE A 15 -19.64 -24.88 -35.75
C PHE A 15 -20.41 -24.35 -34.53
N LEU A 16 -20.42 -25.10 -33.46
CA LEU A 16 -20.70 -24.61 -32.12
C LEU A 16 -19.57 -23.65 -31.76
N GLN A 17 -19.67 -22.39 -32.19
CA GLN A 17 -18.96 -21.30 -31.55
C GLN A 17 -19.55 -21.21 -30.16
N GLY A 18 -18.87 -21.77 -29.18
CA GLY A 18 -19.12 -21.47 -27.80
C GLY A 18 -19.00 -19.95 -27.66
N SER A 19 -20.13 -19.27 -27.56
CA SER A 19 -20.18 -17.86 -27.15
C SER A 19 -19.62 -17.81 -25.72
N PHE A 20 -18.31 -17.58 -25.61
CA PHE A 20 -17.81 -17.07 -24.35
C PHE A 20 -18.57 -15.78 -24.12
N ALA A 21 -19.41 -15.74 -23.08
CA ALA A 21 -20.07 -14.51 -22.68
C ALA A 21 -18.95 -13.45 -22.53
N GLN A 22 -19.06 -12.39 -23.32
CA GLN A 22 -18.08 -11.31 -23.28
C GLN A 22 -18.10 -10.75 -21.86
N VAL A 23 -16.96 -10.79 -21.17
CA VAL A 23 -16.83 -10.29 -19.81
C VAL A 23 -17.14 -8.79 -19.84
N ASP A 24 -18.17 -8.37 -19.11
CA ASP A 24 -18.51 -6.95 -18.98
C ASP A 24 -17.51 -6.25 -18.06
N LEU A 25 -16.52 -5.63 -18.65
CA LEU A 25 -15.47 -4.91 -17.92
C LEU A 25 -15.97 -3.67 -17.16
N GLN A 26 -17.16 -3.16 -17.47
CA GLN A 26 -17.76 -2.04 -16.75
C GLN A 26 -18.63 -2.50 -15.56
N ALA A 27 -18.80 -3.80 -15.38
CA ALA A 27 -19.54 -4.33 -14.25
C ALA A 27 -18.90 -3.90 -12.94
N PRO A 28 -19.70 -3.45 -11.96
CA PRO A 28 -19.20 -3.11 -10.64
C PRO A 28 -18.71 -4.36 -9.91
N LEU A 29 -17.66 -4.19 -9.11
CA LEU A 29 -17.13 -5.27 -8.27
C LEU A 29 -18.06 -5.50 -7.08
N PRO A 30 -18.42 -6.74 -6.76
CA PRO A 30 -19.18 -7.05 -5.55
C PRO A 30 -18.28 -6.88 -4.32
N GLN A 31 -18.86 -6.36 -3.25
CA GLN A 31 -18.18 -6.31 -1.96
C GLN A 31 -18.10 -7.73 -1.36
N ASP A 32 -17.02 -8.04 -0.62
CA ASP A 32 -16.88 -9.31 0.12
C ASP A 32 -17.98 -9.43 1.18
N PRO A 33 -18.88 -10.43 1.07
CA PRO A 33 -19.99 -10.61 2.02
C PRO A 33 -19.52 -11.06 3.42
N ASN A 34 -18.25 -11.49 3.56
CA ASN A 34 -17.70 -11.94 4.83
C ASN A 34 -17.17 -10.78 5.68
N ILE A 35 -17.15 -9.56 5.15
CA ILE A 35 -16.74 -8.36 5.87
C ILE A 35 -17.96 -7.54 6.25
N VAL A 36 -18.17 -7.38 7.55
CA VAL A 36 -19.13 -6.42 8.07
C VAL A 36 -18.48 -5.05 8.12
N THR A 37 -19.01 -4.13 7.34
CA THR A 37 -18.51 -2.74 7.31
C THR A 37 -19.63 -1.76 7.60
N GLY A 38 -19.30 -0.66 8.24
CA GLY A 38 -20.24 0.41 8.53
C GLY A 38 -19.55 1.72 8.86
N LYS A 39 -20.38 2.76 9.01
CA LYS A 39 -19.94 4.08 9.44
C LYS A 39 -20.75 4.52 10.65
N LEU A 40 -20.07 4.89 11.72
CA LEU A 40 -20.71 5.40 12.94
C LEU A 40 -21.23 6.83 12.74
N PRO A 41 -22.19 7.27 13.56
CA PRO A 41 -22.74 8.64 13.45
C PRO A 41 -21.69 9.76 13.57
N ASN A 42 -20.58 9.51 14.28
CA ASN A 42 -19.47 10.44 14.44
C ASN A 42 -18.44 10.41 13.31
N GLY A 43 -18.61 9.52 12.32
CA GLY A 43 -17.76 9.46 11.14
C GLY A 43 -16.78 8.28 11.08
N ILE A 44 -16.50 7.59 12.21
CA ILE A 44 -15.61 6.42 12.21
C ILE A 44 -16.17 5.34 11.29
N VAL A 45 -15.29 4.82 10.43
CA VAL A 45 -15.56 3.62 9.62
C VAL A 45 -15.12 2.38 10.40
N TYR A 46 -15.81 1.27 10.28
CA TYR A 46 -15.36 0.01 10.88
C TYR A 46 -15.46 -1.15 9.89
N TYR A 47 -14.53 -2.08 10.04
CA TYR A 47 -14.42 -3.33 9.29
C TYR A 47 -14.26 -4.47 10.28
N LEU A 48 -15.10 -5.48 10.19
CA LEU A 48 -15.06 -6.67 11.04
C LEU A 48 -15.15 -7.93 10.19
N ARG A 49 -14.30 -8.91 10.47
CA ARG A 49 -14.29 -10.19 9.79
C ARG A 49 -14.00 -11.32 10.76
N HIS A 50 -14.81 -12.40 10.69
CA HIS A 50 -14.44 -13.66 11.32
C HIS A 50 -13.34 -14.36 10.51
N ASN A 51 -12.29 -14.81 11.19
CA ASN A 51 -11.21 -15.61 10.61
C ASN A 51 -10.61 -16.52 11.68
N GLU A 52 -10.42 -17.80 11.36
CA GLU A 52 -9.84 -18.80 12.28
C GLU A 52 -8.35 -19.09 11.97
N GLU A 53 -7.68 -18.25 11.22
CA GLU A 53 -6.27 -18.41 10.91
C GLU A 53 -5.45 -17.17 11.33
N PRO A 54 -4.69 -17.31 12.44
CA PRO A 54 -4.63 -18.47 13.33
C PRO A 54 -5.85 -18.59 14.27
N LYS A 55 -6.24 -19.81 14.56
CA LYS A 55 -7.38 -20.10 15.46
C LYS A 55 -7.15 -19.56 16.87
N GLY A 56 -8.20 -19.02 17.49
CA GLY A 56 -8.15 -18.47 18.84
C GLY A 56 -7.34 -17.16 18.93
N ARG A 57 -7.19 -16.44 17.83
CA ARG A 57 -6.45 -15.18 17.72
C ARG A 57 -7.25 -14.11 17.00
N ALA A 58 -6.99 -12.85 17.33
CA ALA A 58 -7.56 -11.70 16.66
C ALA A 58 -6.54 -10.55 16.58
N SER A 59 -6.71 -9.70 15.58
CA SER A 59 -5.92 -8.49 15.37
C SER A 59 -6.84 -7.28 15.34
N PHE A 60 -6.42 -6.19 15.99
CA PHE A 60 -7.18 -4.98 16.23
C PHE A 60 -6.36 -3.78 15.75
N TYR A 61 -6.90 -3.00 14.83
CA TYR A 61 -6.21 -1.87 14.21
C TYR A 61 -7.02 -0.58 14.29
N ILE A 62 -6.34 0.52 14.57
CA ILE A 62 -6.80 1.88 14.27
C ILE A 62 -6.00 2.38 13.08
N ILE A 63 -6.68 2.75 12.02
CA ILE A 63 -6.11 3.27 10.78
C ILE A 63 -6.52 4.73 10.69
N ARG A 64 -5.53 5.61 10.78
CA ARG A 64 -5.76 7.06 10.77
C ARG A 64 -5.25 7.67 9.47
N ASN A 65 -6.12 8.36 8.77
CA ASN A 65 -5.79 9.09 7.54
C ASN A 65 -5.16 10.45 7.86
N ALA A 66 -4.16 10.44 8.73
CA ALA A 66 -3.37 11.60 9.13
C ALA A 66 -1.92 11.16 9.37
N GLY A 67 -0.96 11.87 8.79
CA GLY A 67 0.46 11.61 8.87
C GLY A 67 1.28 12.88 8.70
N ALA A 68 2.58 12.75 8.46
CA ALA A 68 3.54 13.85 8.46
C ALA A 68 3.22 14.98 7.45
N LEU A 69 2.53 14.68 6.35
CA LEU A 69 2.15 15.73 5.38
C LEU A 69 1.14 16.75 5.93
N LEU A 70 0.43 16.43 7.00
CA LEU A 70 -0.52 17.38 7.60
C LEU A 70 0.15 18.39 8.54
N GLU A 71 1.40 18.18 8.91
CA GLU A 71 2.18 19.08 9.75
C GLU A 71 2.45 20.43 9.08
N ASN A 72 2.43 21.52 9.85
CA ASN A 72 3.06 22.78 9.45
C ASN A 72 4.54 22.81 9.87
N ASP A 73 5.25 23.91 9.59
CA ASP A 73 6.69 23.99 9.86
C ASP A 73 7.05 23.95 11.35
N GLU A 74 6.14 24.38 12.24
CA GLU A 74 6.33 24.30 13.69
C GLU A 74 6.00 22.93 14.26
N GLN A 75 5.43 22.05 13.43
CA GLN A 75 4.97 20.70 13.76
C GLN A 75 5.81 19.59 13.12
N ASP A 76 6.89 19.92 12.42
CA ASP A 76 7.70 18.98 11.62
C ASP A 76 8.29 17.85 12.49
N GLY A 77 7.68 16.66 12.39
CA GLY A 77 7.95 15.45 13.19
C GLY A 77 6.91 15.14 14.27
N LEU A 78 5.86 15.94 14.44
CA LEU A 78 4.90 15.74 15.52
C LEU A 78 3.87 14.64 15.23
N ALA A 79 3.63 14.26 13.99
CA ALA A 79 2.83 13.08 13.67
C ALA A 79 3.48 11.81 14.23
N HIS A 80 4.79 11.65 14.03
CA HIS A 80 5.58 10.55 14.58
C HIS A 80 5.72 10.66 16.11
N PHE A 81 5.89 11.87 16.62
CA PHE A 81 5.93 12.09 18.06
C PHE A 81 4.62 11.67 18.75
N LEU A 82 3.47 11.95 18.14
CA LEU A 82 2.17 11.49 18.65
C LEU A 82 2.02 9.97 18.62
N GLU A 83 2.61 9.31 17.66
CA GLU A 83 2.66 7.84 17.63
C GLU A 83 3.30 7.30 18.91
N HIS A 84 4.45 7.83 19.31
CA HIS A 84 5.12 7.47 20.56
C HIS A 84 4.27 7.80 21.80
N MET A 85 3.66 8.98 21.80
CA MET A 85 2.81 9.43 22.92
C MET A 85 1.59 8.53 23.16
N ALA A 86 1.11 7.81 22.15
CA ALA A 86 0.02 6.85 22.30
C ALA A 86 0.35 5.69 23.25
N PHE A 87 1.63 5.47 23.55
CA PHE A 87 2.10 4.45 24.50
C PHE A 87 2.53 5.03 25.85
N GLN A 88 2.54 6.36 26.02
CA GLN A 88 2.98 7.03 27.24
C GLN A 88 1.81 7.44 28.16
N GLY A 89 0.58 7.35 27.70
CA GLY A 89 -0.58 7.57 28.55
C GLY A 89 -1.86 7.91 27.82
N THR A 90 -2.93 7.26 28.24
CA THR A 90 -4.28 7.52 27.78
C THR A 90 -5.23 7.62 28.97
N LYS A 91 -6.45 8.05 28.72
CA LYS A 91 -7.47 8.26 29.75
C LYS A 91 -7.67 7.05 30.68
N ASN A 92 -7.73 5.84 30.12
CA ASN A 92 -7.98 4.63 30.89
C ASN A 92 -6.68 3.85 31.22
N PHE A 93 -5.57 4.21 30.60
CA PHE A 93 -4.28 3.55 30.78
C PHE A 93 -3.18 4.59 30.99
N PRO A 94 -3.02 5.13 32.21
CA PRO A 94 -1.99 6.13 32.51
C PRO A 94 -0.57 5.56 32.35
N GLY A 95 0.34 6.38 31.88
CA GLY A 95 1.74 5.99 31.63
C GLY A 95 1.82 4.78 30.69
N LYS A 96 2.62 3.80 31.03
CA LYS A 96 2.76 2.54 30.27
C LYS A 96 1.64 1.51 30.53
N GLY A 97 0.49 1.96 30.99
CA GLY A 97 -0.64 1.11 31.36
C GLY A 97 -1.13 0.18 30.24
N ILE A 98 -1.11 0.61 28.97
CA ILE A 98 -1.46 -0.23 27.82
C ILE A 98 -0.55 -1.44 27.76
N ILE A 99 0.77 -1.24 27.75
CA ILE A 99 1.77 -2.31 27.65
C ILE A 99 1.63 -3.26 28.85
N THR A 100 1.59 -2.72 30.04
CA THR A 100 1.51 -3.52 31.27
C THR A 100 0.22 -4.35 31.36
N SER A 101 -0.92 -3.83 30.85
CA SER A 101 -2.19 -4.56 30.87
C SER A 101 -2.21 -5.74 29.88
N LEU A 102 -1.53 -5.62 28.77
CA LEU A 102 -1.50 -6.62 27.70
C LEU A 102 -0.42 -7.68 27.90
N GLU A 103 0.74 -7.33 28.44
CA GLU A 103 1.84 -8.27 28.72
C GLU A 103 1.44 -9.39 29.68
N LYS A 104 0.53 -9.12 30.62
CA LYS A 104 -0.06 -10.16 31.51
C LYS A 104 -0.77 -11.28 30.75
N HIS A 105 -1.17 -11.04 29.51
CA HIS A 105 -1.84 -11.98 28.64
C HIS A 105 -0.94 -12.53 27.52
N GLY A 106 0.38 -12.26 27.61
CA GLY A 106 1.37 -12.70 26.61
C GLY A 106 1.35 -11.86 25.31
N VAL A 107 0.72 -10.69 25.34
CA VAL A 107 0.70 -9.73 24.23
C VAL A 107 1.77 -8.68 24.53
N SER A 108 2.90 -8.73 23.82
CA SER A 108 4.10 -7.96 24.15
C SER A 108 4.37 -6.82 23.16
N PHE A 109 4.98 -5.75 23.67
CA PHE A 109 5.42 -4.62 22.85
C PHE A 109 6.51 -5.06 21.85
N GLY A 110 6.47 -4.49 20.65
CA GLY A 110 7.38 -4.79 19.55
C GLY A 110 7.05 -6.08 18.78
N ARG A 111 6.38 -7.05 19.41
CA ARG A 111 5.91 -8.27 18.72
C ARG A 111 4.44 -8.18 18.32
N ASN A 112 3.59 -7.82 19.26
CA ASN A 112 2.14 -7.82 19.09
C ASN A 112 1.56 -6.40 19.12
N ILE A 113 2.18 -5.50 19.87
CA ILE A 113 1.76 -4.10 20.03
C ILE A 113 2.74 -3.27 19.23
N ASN A 114 2.27 -2.62 18.18
CA ASN A 114 3.09 -1.77 17.31
C ASN A 114 2.29 -0.58 16.80
N ALA A 115 3.00 0.35 16.19
CA ALA A 115 2.45 1.43 15.41
C ALA A 115 3.44 1.83 14.31
N TYR A 116 2.98 2.61 13.36
CA TYR A 116 3.84 3.31 12.43
C TYR A 116 3.19 4.60 11.97
N THR A 117 4.04 5.57 11.66
CA THR A 117 3.66 6.82 11.00
C THR A 117 4.28 6.86 9.61
N ALA A 118 3.48 7.23 8.63
CA ALA A 118 3.90 7.52 7.28
C ALA A 118 3.58 8.98 6.91
N GLN A 119 3.83 9.34 5.67
CA GLN A 119 3.53 10.69 5.19
C GLN A 119 2.03 11.00 5.19
N ASN A 120 1.18 10.01 4.92
CA ASN A 120 -0.26 10.18 4.76
C ASN A 120 -1.11 9.57 5.88
N GLU A 121 -0.58 8.64 6.66
CA GLU A 121 -1.33 7.89 7.68
C GLU A 121 -0.49 7.60 8.92
N THR A 122 -1.21 7.28 10.00
CA THR A 122 -0.68 6.68 11.22
C THR A 122 -1.55 5.48 11.59
N VAL A 123 -0.94 4.34 11.89
CA VAL A 123 -1.63 3.10 12.22
C VAL A 123 -1.13 2.56 13.54
N TYR A 124 -2.05 2.13 14.39
CA TYR A 124 -1.77 1.45 15.66
C TYR A 124 -2.39 0.06 15.62
N ASN A 125 -1.69 -0.92 16.15
CA ASN A 125 -2.18 -2.29 16.13
C ASN A 125 -1.87 -3.12 17.37
N LEU A 126 -2.81 -4.01 17.65
CA LEU A 126 -2.67 -5.15 18.56
C LEU A 126 -2.87 -6.40 17.72
N SER A 127 -1.80 -7.13 17.42
CA SER A 127 -1.82 -8.31 16.54
C SER A 127 -1.68 -9.60 17.33
N ASP A 128 -2.26 -10.69 16.81
CA ASP A 128 -2.15 -12.04 17.38
C ASP A 128 -2.59 -12.12 18.85
N VAL A 129 -3.66 -11.39 19.21
CA VAL A 129 -4.23 -11.37 20.56
C VAL A 129 -5.04 -12.64 20.81
N PRO A 130 -4.87 -13.33 21.96
CA PRO A 130 -5.71 -14.49 22.33
C PRO A 130 -7.19 -14.12 22.46
N THR A 131 -8.11 -14.93 21.89
CA THR A 131 -9.55 -14.69 21.94
C THR A 131 -10.27 -15.49 23.02
N ASN A 132 -9.56 -16.25 23.85
CA ASN A 132 -10.10 -17.10 24.90
C ASN A 132 -10.60 -16.33 26.16
N SER A 133 -10.43 -15.02 26.19
CA SER A 133 -10.88 -14.14 27.27
C SER A 133 -11.66 -12.95 26.74
N GLU A 134 -12.96 -12.90 27.06
CA GLU A 134 -13.79 -11.74 26.69
C GLU A 134 -13.28 -10.43 27.31
N SER A 135 -12.81 -10.48 28.55
CA SER A 135 -12.23 -9.33 29.24
C SER A 135 -10.98 -8.81 28.53
N LEU A 136 -10.17 -9.68 27.89
CA LEU A 136 -9.01 -9.24 27.12
C LEU A 136 -9.47 -8.55 25.84
N LEU A 137 -10.47 -9.09 25.14
CA LEU A 137 -11.03 -8.44 23.94
C LEU A 137 -11.62 -7.07 24.27
N ASP A 138 -12.32 -6.94 25.40
CA ASP A 138 -12.85 -5.65 25.88
C ASP A 138 -11.72 -4.66 26.22
N THR A 139 -10.63 -5.15 26.81
CA THR A 139 -9.42 -4.35 27.04
C THR A 139 -8.82 -3.86 25.73
N CYS A 140 -8.70 -4.72 24.72
CA CYS A 140 -8.21 -4.31 23.39
C CYS A 140 -9.11 -3.24 22.76
N LEU A 141 -10.42 -3.40 22.81
CA LEU A 141 -11.36 -2.38 22.33
C LEU A 141 -11.23 -1.06 23.09
N LEU A 142 -11.03 -1.10 24.40
CA LEU A 142 -10.84 0.10 25.20
C LEU A 142 -9.52 0.80 24.87
N ILE A 143 -8.46 0.04 24.57
CA ILE A 143 -7.18 0.60 24.08
C ILE A 143 -7.39 1.30 22.74
N LEU A 144 -8.04 0.65 21.79
CA LEU A 144 -8.36 1.27 20.50
C LEU A 144 -9.18 2.55 20.67
N HIS A 145 -10.19 2.52 21.56
CA HIS A 145 -11.01 3.68 21.88
C HIS A 145 -10.17 4.84 22.45
N ASP A 146 -9.21 4.55 23.33
CA ASP A 146 -8.34 5.57 23.89
C ASP A 146 -7.33 6.10 22.86
N TRP A 147 -6.79 5.25 22.00
CA TRP A 147 -5.95 5.67 20.87
C TRP A 147 -6.73 6.52 19.85
N SER A 148 -8.04 6.30 19.75
CA SER A 148 -8.89 7.07 18.85
C SER A 148 -8.94 8.56 19.23
N TYR A 149 -9.12 8.88 20.53
CA TYR A 149 -9.40 10.26 20.94
C TYR A 149 -8.93 10.66 22.35
N TYR A 150 -8.33 9.79 23.13
CA TYR A 150 -8.14 10.01 24.55
C TYR A 150 -6.67 9.90 25.00
N LEU A 151 -5.71 10.37 24.15
CA LEU A 151 -4.32 10.54 24.56
C LEU A 151 -4.24 11.67 25.61
N THR A 152 -3.44 11.48 26.67
CA THR A 152 -3.32 12.49 27.74
C THR A 152 -2.34 13.59 27.42
N LEU A 153 -1.26 13.30 26.71
CA LEU A 153 -0.21 14.24 26.28
C LEU A 153 0.32 15.09 27.44
N GLU A 154 0.66 14.44 28.56
CA GLU A 154 1.20 15.09 29.75
C GLU A 154 2.57 15.72 29.46
N ASP A 155 2.84 16.90 30.02
CA ASP A 155 4.07 17.66 29.74
C ASP A 155 5.32 16.86 30.09
N ASP A 156 5.32 16.18 31.24
CA ASP A 156 6.47 15.39 31.72
C ASP A 156 6.75 14.19 30.80
N GLU A 157 5.71 13.55 30.25
CA GLU A 157 5.85 12.43 29.31
C GLU A 157 6.34 12.93 27.92
N ILE A 158 5.88 14.09 27.47
CA ILE A 158 6.38 14.74 26.25
C ILE A 158 7.88 15.03 26.40
N ASP A 159 8.31 15.62 27.54
CA ASP A 159 9.72 15.93 27.74
C ASP A 159 10.60 14.66 27.82
N ALA A 160 10.09 13.59 28.44
CA ALA A 160 10.79 12.31 28.49
C ALA A 160 10.96 11.72 27.08
N GLU A 161 9.93 11.82 26.22
CA GLU A 161 9.94 11.24 24.88
C GLU A 161 10.84 12.00 23.89
N ARG A 162 11.09 13.31 24.09
CA ARG A 162 12.04 14.09 23.26
C ARG A 162 13.42 13.43 23.16
N GLY A 163 13.91 12.86 24.28
CA GLY A 163 15.18 12.15 24.32
C GLY A 163 15.17 10.88 23.46
N VAL A 164 14.09 10.11 23.56
CA VAL A 164 13.92 8.85 22.79
C VAL A 164 13.90 9.13 21.29
N ILE A 165 13.08 10.07 20.84
CA ILE A 165 12.97 10.43 19.41
C ILE A 165 14.26 11.09 18.90
N THR A 166 14.96 11.87 19.72
CA THR A 166 16.29 12.41 19.36
C THR A 166 17.29 11.30 19.07
N GLU A 167 17.32 10.21 19.87
CA GLU A 167 18.20 9.08 19.64
C GLU A 167 17.78 8.29 18.40
N GLU A 168 16.48 8.11 18.19
CA GLU A 168 15.98 7.49 16.97
C GLU A 168 16.35 8.31 15.74
N TRP A 169 16.16 9.62 15.76
CA TRP A 169 16.57 10.53 14.69
C TRP A 169 18.07 10.39 14.38
N ARG A 170 18.90 10.25 15.39
CA ARG A 170 20.34 10.06 15.23
C ARG A 170 20.67 8.72 14.56
N THR A 171 20.03 7.64 14.99
CA THR A 171 20.30 6.29 14.49
C THR A 171 19.75 6.04 13.09
N ARG A 172 18.67 6.71 12.70
CA ARG A 172 18.11 6.62 11.34
C ARG A 172 18.93 7.33 10.27
N ARG A 173 19.93 8.14 10.61
CA ARG A 173 20.79 8.87 9.65
C ARG A 173 21.84 7.98 8.97
N THR A 174 21.37 6.90 8.39
CA THR A 174 22.20 6.00 7.57
C THR A 174 22.68 6.70 6.29
N PRO A 175 23.70 6.16 5.59
CA PRO A 175 24.12 6.67 4.28
C PRO A 175 22.97 6.79 3.29
N GLN A 176 22.11 5.77 3.23
CA GLN A 176 20.91 5.73 2.36
C GLN A 176 19.94 6.85 2.69
N PHE A 177 19.70 7.11 3.98
CA PHE A 177 18.85 8.22 4.40
C PHE A 177 19.42 9.57 3.96
N ARG A 178 20.76 9.78 4.08
CA ARG A 178 21.40 11.02 3.65
C ARG A 178 21.35 11.22 2.12
N ILE A 179 21.45 10.16 1.34
CA ILE A 179 21.20 10.16 -0.11
C ILE A 179 19.75 10.56 -0.40
N GLN A 180 18.79 9.89 0.24
CA GLN A 180 17.36 10.15 0.05
C GLN A 180 17.01 11.62 0.34
N LYS A 181 17.60 12.23 1.38
CA LYS A 181 17.40 13.65 1.71
C LYS A 181 17.93 14.61 0.64
N GLN A 182 18.91 14.20 -0.18
CA GLN A 182 19.38 14.98 -1.33
C GLN A 182 18.44 14.78 -2.54
N MET A 183 17.86 13.59 -2.69
CA MET A 183 17.00 13.23 -3.84
C MET A 183 15.59 13.81 -3.71
N PHE A 184 14.97 13.76 -2.53
CA PHE A 184 13.56 14.15 -2.33
C PHE A 184 13.20 15.56 -2.81
N PRO A 185 14.02 16.61 -2.60
CA PRO A 185 13.74 17.95 -3.13
C PRO A 185 13.65 18.00 -4.67
N VAL A 186 14.28 17.09 -5.37
CA VAL A 186 14.22 16.98 -6.84
C VAL A 186 13.07 16.05 -7.26
N LEU A 187 12.98 14.89 -6.62
CA LEU A 187 11.97 13.88 -6.91
C LEU A 187 10.54 14.40 -6.71
N PHE A 188 10.34 15.17 -5.64
CA PHE A 188 9.04 15.74 -5.24
C PHE A 188 9.02 17.27 -5.34
N LYS A 189 9.79 17.82 -6.27
CA LYS A 189 9.94 19.28 -6.42
C LYS A 189 8.58 19.99 -6.39
N ASP A 190 8.54 21.10 -5.65
CA ASP A 190 7.36 21.96 -5.47
C ASP A 190 6.15 21.25 -4.81
N SER A 191 6.37 20.10 -4.17
CA SER A 191 5.39 19.39 -3.38
C SER A 191 5.79 19.32 -1.91
N LYS A 192 4.81 19.13 -1.03
CA LYS A 192 5.05 18.94 0.40
C LYS A 192 5.84 17.68 0.73
N TYR A 193 5.80 16.67 -0.14
CA TYR A 193 6.65 15.48 -0.04
C TYR A 193 8.15 15.79 -0.08
N ALA A 194 8.56 16.88 -0.73
CA ALA A 194 9.96 17.28 -0.82
C ALA A 194 10.54 17.75 0.52
N ILE A 195 9.70 18.26 1.40
CA ILE A 195 10.13 18.97 2.62
C ILE A 195 9.70 18.29 3.91
N ARG A 196 8.78 17.31 3.86
CA ARG A 196 8.29 16.59 5.05
C ARG A 196 8.93 15.22 5.15
N ASP A 197 9.63 15.03 6.26
CA ASP A 197 10.19 13.75 6.67
C ASP A 197 9.41 13.25 7.90
N VAL A 198 9.09 11.98 7.94
CA VAL A 198 8.33 11.38 9.03
C VAL A 198 9.04 11.56 10.39
N ILE A 199 10.39 11.40 10.41
CA ILE A 199 11.15 11.60 11.65
C ILE A 199 11.28 13.08 12.03
N GLY A 200 11.04 13.99 11.10
CA GLY A 200 10.95 15.41 11.33
C GLY A 200 12.26 16.17 11.57
N ASN A 201 12.09 17.42 11.95
CA ASN A 201 13.18 18.35 12.22
C ASN A 201 13.61 18.28 13.69
N LEU A 202 14.90 18.02 13.93
CA LEU A 202 15.44 17.84 15.27
C LEU A 202 15.27 19.08 16.17
N ASP A 203 15.39 20.29 15.61
CA ASP A 203 15.23 21.51 16.37
C ASP A 203 13.76 21.72 16.79
N VAL A 204 12.82 21.36 15.94
CA VAL A 204 11.39 21.32 16.29
C VAL A 204 11.15 20.29 17.39
N ILE A 205 11.60 19.04 17.21
CA ILE A 205 11.42 17.94 18.19
C ILE A 205 11.91 18.33 19.57
N LYS A 206 13.06 19.01 19.67
CA LYS A 206 13.65 19.41 20.95
C LYS A 206 12.94 20.59 21.61
N ASN A 207 12.32 21.48 20.84
CA ASN A 207 11.92 22.79 21.33
C ASN A 207 10.45 23.15 21.12
N PHE A 208 9.63 22.30 20.47
CA PHE A 208 8.21 22.61 20.29
C PHE A 208 7.50 22.82 21.64
N LYS A 209 6.51 23.72 21.66
CA LYS A 209 5.69 23.96 22.85
C LYS A 209 4.67 22.83 23.01
N TYR A 210 4.36 22.44 24.23
CA TYR A 210 3.36 21.40 24.49
C TYR A 210 2.04 21.64 23.77
N GLN A 211 1.63 22.91 23.64
CA GLN A 211 0.41 23.27 22.92
C GLN A 211 0.49 22.92 21.43
N THR A 212 1.66 23.01 20.79
CA THR A 212 1.84 22.72 19.37
C THR A 212 1.49 21.27 19.02
N ILE A 213 1.90 20.30 19.83
CA ILE A 213 1.54 18.90 19.62
C ILE A 213 0.07 18.64 19.93
N ARG A 214 -0.49 19.31 20.97
CA ARG A 214 -1.91 19.24 21.30
C ARG A 214 -2.77 19.84 20.19
N ASP A 215 -2.35 20.93 19.56
CA ASP A 215 -3.03 21.55 18.42
C ASP A 215 -3.08 20.58 17.22
N PHE A 216 -1.94 19.96 16.88
CA PHE A 216 -1.89 18.93 15.84
C PHE A 216 -2.81 17.74 16.17
N TYR A 217 -2.78 17.26 17.41
CA TYR A 217 -3.63 16.18 17.86
C TYR A 217 -5.11 16.52 17.72
N HIS A 218 -5.56 17.66 18.21
CA HIS A 218 -6.96 18.06 18.14
C HIS A 218 -7.44 18.37 16.72
N GLU A 219 -6.56 18.80 15.84
CA GLU A 219 -6.89 19.08 14.44
C GLU A 219 -7.04 17.81 13.61
N TRP A 220 -6.18 16.81 13.84
CA TRP A 220 -6.08 15.66 12.92
C TRP A 220 -6.47 14.31 13.51
N TYR A 221 -6.50 14.16 14.85
CA TYR A 221 -6.97 12.93 15.49
C TYR A 221 -8.49 12.99 15.71
N ARG A 222 -9.21 12.90 14.63
CA ARG A 222 -10.67 13.02 14.60
C ARG A 222 -11.33 11.84 13.90
N THR A 223 -12.56 11.62 14.31
CA THR A 223 -13.37 10.44 13.96
C THR A 223 -13.66 10.29 12.47
N ASP A 224 -13.74 11.38 11.71
CA ASP A 224 -13.98 11.35 10.25
C ASP A 224 -12.76 10.97 9.42
N LEU A 225 -11.57 10.92 10.04
CA LEU A 225 -10.31 10.48 9.42
C LEU A 225 -9.83 9.12 9.94
N GLU A 226 -10.74 8.32 10.50
CA GLU A 226 -10.37 7.09 11.20
C GLU A 226 -11.18 5.88 10.76
N ALA A 227 -10.52 4.74 10.69
CA ALA A 227 -11.17 3.43 10.60
C ALA A 227 -10.65 2.48 11.67
N ILE A 228 -11.55 1.58 12.09
CA ILE A 228 -11.27 0.43 12.95
C ILE A 228 -11.32 -0.81 12.09
N ALA A 229 -10.30 -1.65 12.14
CA ALA A 229 -10.30 -2.96 11.49
C ALA A 229 -10.03 -4.05 12.53
N ILE A 230 -10.91 -5.03 12.62
CA ILE A 230 -10.79 -6.15 13.55
C ILE A 230 -11.05 -7.46 12.79
N VAL A 231 -10.07 -8.33 12.78
CA VAL A 231 -10.13 -9.64 12.11
C VAL A 231 -9.68 -10.73 13.08
N GLY A 232 -10.42 -11.82 13.15
CA GLY A 232 -10.00 -12.95 13.97
C GLY A 232 -11.13 -13.89 14.38
N ASP A 233 -10.80 -14.80 15.30
CA ASP A 233 -11.70 -15.85 15.80
C ASP A 233 -12.58 -15.30 16.92
N PHE A 234 -13.65 -14.60 16.55
CA PHE A 234 -14.64 -14.02 17.45
C PHE A 234 -16.04 -13.95 16.81
N ASP A 235 -17.08 -13.75 17.63
CA ASP A 235 -18.44 -13.48 17.17
C ASP A 235 -18.54 -12.05 16.61
N VAL A 236 -18.72 -11.94 15.29
CA VAL A 236 -18.75 -10.64 14.57
C VAL A 236 -19.91 -9.77 15.03
N ALA A 237 -21.11 -10.35 15.24
CA ALA A 237 -22.30 -9.58 15.64
C ALA A 237 -22.12 -8.98 17.05
N LYS A 238 -21.55 -9.75 17.96
CA LYS A 238 -21.22 -9.28 19.32
C LYS A 238 -20.13 -8.21 19.30
N MET A 239 -19.10 -8.39 18.46
CA MET A 239 -18.03 -7.41 18.29
C MET A 239 -18.56 -6.10 17.70
N GLU A 240 -19.41 -6.19 16.68
CA GLU A 240 -20.03 -5.01 16.06
C GLU A 240 -20.86 -4.20 17.08
N GLN A 241 -21.65 -4.89 17.91
CA GLN A 241 -22.39 -4.22 18.98
C GLN A 241 -21.46 -3.47 19.93
N LYS A 242 -20.36 -4.10 20.39
CA LYS A 242 -19.38 -3.48 21.28
C LYS A 242 -18.69 -2.28 20.63
N VAL A 243 -18.31 -2.40 19.35
CA VAL A 243 -17.73 -1.27 18.60
C VAL A 243 -18.72 -0.11 18.52
N LYS A 244 -19.98 -0.37 18.15
CA LYS A 244 -21.02 0.68 18.09
C LYS A 244 -21.25 1.34 19.44
N GLU A 245 -21.37 0.57 20.52
CA GLU A 245 -21.65 1.08 21.86
C GLU A 245 -20.49 1.93 22.42
N LEU A 246 -19.25 1.54 22.15
CA LEU A 246 -18.08 2.19 22.69
C LEU A 246 -17.68 3.43 21.86
N PHE A 247 -17.49 3.27 20.57
CA PHE A 247 -16.92 4.30 19.70
C PHE A 247 -17.92 5.37 19.28
N SER A 248 -19.25 5.10 19.28
CA SER A 248 -20.24 6.15 19.00
C SER A 248 -20.28 7.24 20.08
N LYS A 249 -19.66 7.03 21.23
CA LYS A 249 -19.56 8.01 22.32
C LYS A 249 -18.43 9.01 22.12
N ILE A 250 -17.52 8.75 21.20
CA ILE A 250 -16.44 9.68 20.86
C ILE A 250 -17.06 10.88 20.12
N PRO A 251 -16.79 12.11 20.57
CA PRO A 251 -17.41 13.28 19.94
C PRO A 251 -16.93 13.46 18.49
N ALA A 252 -17.87 13.80 17.60
CA ALA A 252 -17.52 14.27 16.27
C ALA A 252 -16.96 15.71 16.36
N VAL A 253 -16.02 16.04 15.48
CA VAL A 253 -15.53 17.42 15.36
C VAL A 253 -16.53 18.23 14.52
N GLU A 254 -16.98 19.35 15.05
CA GLU A 254 -17.86 20.29 14.32
C GLU A 254 -17.04 21.12 13.32
N ASN A 255 -17.50 21.19 12.07
CA ASN A 255 -16.85 21.95 11.00
C ASN A 255 -15.35 21.61 10.84
N PRO A 256 -14.96 20.35 10.64
CA PRO A 256 -13.56 19.96 10.60
C PRO A 256 -12.84 20.64 9.42
N THR A 257 -11.58 21.00 9.62
CA THR A 257 -10.69 21.44 8.52
C THR A 257 -10.64 20.34 7.44
N PRO A 258 -10.94 20.65 6.18
CA PRO A 258 -10.81 19.65 5.12
C PRO A 258 -9.39 19.06 5.07
N ARG A 259 -9.28 17.73 5.03
CA ARG A 259 -7.98 17.09 4.85
C ARG A 259 -7.44 17.42 3.45
N PRO A 260 -6.30 18.11 3.33
CA PRO A 260 -5.75 18.43 2.02
C PRO A 260 -5.19 17.18 1.34
N PHE A 261 -5.26 17.16 0.01
CA PHE A 261 -4.44 16.30 -0.83
C PHE A 261 -3.27 17.14 -1.36
N TYR A 262 -2.05 16.65 -1.21
CA TYR A 262 -0.86 17.36 -1.67
C TYR A 262 -0.43 16.80 -3.01
N GLU A 263 -0.63 17.59 -4.05
CA GLU A 263 -0.23 17.26 -5.41
C GLU A 263 1.28 17.34 -5.60
N ILE A 264 1.79 16.53 -6.52
CA ILE A 264 3.14 16.65 -7.08
C ILE A 264 2.97 17.30 -8.45
N PRO A 265 3.45 18.53 -8.66
CA PRO A 265 3.24 19.26 -9.92
C PRO A 265 3.83 18.52 -11.12
N GLU A 266 3.10 18.53 -12.23
CA GLU A 266 3.59 18.04 -13.51
C GLU A 266 4.64 18.99 -14.10
N HIS A 267 5.55 18.44 -14.90
CA HIS A 267 6.59 19.23 -15.60
C HIS A 267 6.95 18.58 -16.94
N ASP A 268 7.38 19.42 -17.88
CA ASP A 268 7.82 18.97 -19.21
C ASP A 268 9.33 18.70 -19.27
N GLU A 269 10.12 19.38 -18.43
CA GLU A 269 11.58 19.23 -18.38
C GLU A 269 11.96 18.07 -17.47
N MET A 270 12.98 17.31 -17.85
CA MET A 270 13.54 16.27 -16.99
C MET A 270 14.30 16.93 -15.82
N TYR A 271 14.04 16.46 -14.60
CA TYR A 271 14.81 16.85 -13.42
C TYR A 271 15.96 15.87 -13.19
N TYR A 272 17.09 16.39 -12.76
CA TYR A 272 18.30 15.62 -12.50
C TYR A 272 18.78 15.84 -11.07
N CYS A 273 19.20 14.77 -10.42
CA CYS A 273 19.82 14.80 -9.11
C CYS A 273 21.08 13.94 -9.12
N LEU A 274 22.16 14.49 -8.60
CA LEU A 274 23.35 13.73 -8.23
C LEU A 274 23.47 13.78 -6.70
N ALA A 275 23.23 12.66 -6.06
CA ALA A 275 23.31 12.51 -4.62
C ALA A 275 24.56 11.71 -4.25
N THR A 276 25.35 12.22 -3.33
CA THR A 276 26.60 11.56 -2.93
C THR A 276 26.74 11.44 -1.42
N ASP A 277 27.32 10.33 -0.99
CA ASP A 277 27.71 10.12 0.39
C ASP A 277 28.97 9.24 0.47
N LYS A 278 29.93 9.65 1.32
CA LYS A 278 31.25 8.99 1.44
C LYS A 278 31.19 7.54 1.94
N GLU A 279 30.08 7.13 2.53
CA GLU A 279 29.88 5.78 3.09
C GLU A 279 29.11 4.88 2.13
N VAL A 280 28.57 5.41 1.03
CA VAL A 280 27.93 4.61 -0.01
C VAL A 280 29.01 3.95 -0.90
N GLN A 281 28.86 2.64 -1.10
CA GLN A 281 29.89 1.83 -1.78
C GLN A 281 29.58 1.54 -3.25
N GLN A 282 28.35 1.80 -3.67
CA GLN A 282 27.85 1.43 -5.00
C GLN A 282 27.10 2.60 -5.62
N SER A 283 27.34 2.83 -6.89
CA SER A 283 26.55 3.79 -7.68
C SER A 283 25.26 3.14 -8.13
N SER A 284 24.13 3.82 -7.90
CA SER A 284 22.81 3.43 -8.40
C SER A 284 22.20 4.56 -9.20
N ILE A 285 21.63 4.24 -10.35
CA ILE A 285 20.95 5.19 -11.21
C ILE A 285 19.47 4.84 -11.23
N GLN A 286 18.62 5.85 -11.04
CA GLN A 286 17.18 5.69 -11.10
C GLN A 286 16.57 6.72 -12.05
N ILE A 287 15.63 6.29 -12.87
CA ILE A 287 14.78 7.16 -13.68
C ILE A 287 13.33 6.89 -13.29
N VAL A 288 12.64 7.93 -12.84
CA VAL A 288 11.25 7.85 -12.37
C VAL A 288 10.38 8.69 -13.29
N THR A 289 9.37 8.08 -13.88
CA THR A 289 8.30 8.81 -14.58
C THR A 289 7.05 8.73 -13.72
N LEU A 290 6.62 9.86 -13.16
CA LEU A 290 5.40 9.90 -12.37
C LEU A 290 4.16 9.90 -13.26
N LEU A 291 3.18 9.14 -12.84
CA LEU A 291 1.91 8.94 -13.53
C LEU A 291 0.77 9.11 -12.52
N PRO A 292 -0.39 9.63 -12.93
CA PRO A 292 -1.53 9.71 -12.01
C PRO A 292 -1.97 8.32 -11.57
N GLY A 293 -2.41 8.21 -10.32
CA GLY A 293 -3.06 7.01 -9.81
C GLY A 293 -4.42 6.78 -10.45
N THR A 294 -4.92 5.56 -10.41
CA THR A 294 -6.28 5.25 -10.90
C THR A 294 -7.33 5.96 -10.04
N PRO A 295 -8.25 6.73 -10.63
CA PRO A 295 -9.33 7.35 -9.88
C PRO A 295 -10.19 6.32 -9.15
N ALA A 296 -10.64 6.65 -7.94
CA ALA A 296 -11.48 5.78 -7.12
C ALA A 296 -12.74 5.28 -7.83
N THR A 297 -13.34 6.13 -8.68
CA THR A 297 -14.52 5.78 -9.49
C THR A 297 -14.27 4.68 -10.54
N GLU A 298 -13.01 4.44 -10.89
CA GLU A 298 -12.61 3.40 -11.83
C GLU A 298 -12.16 2.11 -11.12
N LYS A 299 -11.73 2.19 -9.86
CA LYS A 299 -11.25 1.03 -9.09
C LYS A 299 -12.34 0.01 -8.79
N ASN A 300 -13.61 0.40 -8.73
CA ASN A 300 -14.74 -0.49 -8.44
C ASN A 300 -15.29 -1.26 -9.65
N LYS A 301 -14.56 -1.30 -10.77
CA LYS A 301 -14.96 -1.96 -12.01
C LYS A 301 -14.06 -3.16 -12.33
N LEU A 302 -14.61 -4.13 -13.03
CA LEU A 302 -13.84 -5.31 -13.47
C LEU A 302 -12.69 -4.94 -14.43
N ALA A 303 -12.79 -3.82 -15.15
CA ALA A 303 -11.72 -3.24 -15.96
C ALA A 303 -10.45 -2.99 -15.12
N TYR A 304 -10.59 -2.55 -13.87
CA TYR A 304 -9.46 -2.32 -12.97
C TYR A 304 -8.66 -3.61 -12.71
N PHE A 305 -9.32 -4.74 -12.53
CA PHE A 305 -8.63 -6.03 -12.40
C PHE A 305 -7.87 -6.39 -13.68
N LYS A 306 -8.49 -6.18 -14.84
CA LYS A 306 -7.81 -6.43 -16.12
C LYS A 306 -6.56 -5.56 -16.27
N ASP A 307 -6.64 -4.28 -15.94
CA ASP A 307 -5.50 -3.37 -16.00
C ASP A 307 -4.38 -3.78 -15.05
N ASN A 308 -4.70 -4.17 -13.82
CA ASN A 308 -3.72 -4.66 -12.86
C ASN A 308 -3.04 -5.96 -13.34
N ILE A 309 -3.78 -6.86 -13.98
CA ILE A 309 -3.20 -8.09 -14.56
C ILE A 309 -2.25 -7.73 -15.71
N ILE A 310 -2.64 -6.82 -16.61
CA ILE A 310 -1.78 -6.34 -17.71
C ILE A 310 -0.50 -5.72 -17.16
N ASN A 311 -0.59 -4.88 -16.12
CA ASN A 311 0.56 -4.25 -15.46
C ASN A 311 1.48 -5.32 -14.83
N SER A 312 0.90 -6.31 -14.17
CA SER A 312 1.63 -7.46 -13.62
C SER A 312 2.33 -8.27 -14.70
N PHE A 313 1.67 -8.54 -15.83
CA PHE A 313 2.29 -9.25 -16.95
C PHE A 313 3.46 -8.47 -17.54
N TYR A 314 3.30 -7.16 -17.74
CA TYR A 314 4.40 -6.31 -18.18
C TYR A 314 5.62 -6.45 -17.26
N ASN A 315 5.42 -6.26 -15.96
CA ASN A 315 6.49 -6.33 -14.98
C ASN A 315 7.18 -7.70 -14.95
N GLN A 316 6.41 -8.79 -15.03
CA GLN A 316 6.96 -10.15 -15.05
C GLN A 316 7.76 -10.43 -16.32
N MET A 317 7.26 -10.00 -17.49
CA MET A 317 7.93 -10.20 -18.77
C MET A 317 9.20 -9.35 -18.87
N ALA A 318 9.15 -8.10 -18.42
CA ALA A 318 10.32 -7.21 -18.32
C ALA A 318 11.36 -7.79 -17.35
N GLY A 319 10.94 -8.20 -16.16
CA GLY A 319 11.81 -8.83 -15.17
C GLY A 319 12.47 -10.12 -15.66
N ALA A 320 11.77 -10.93 -16.46
CA ALA A 320 12.34 -12.14 -17.05
C ALA A 320 13.49 -11.81 -18.01
N ARG A 321 13.36 -10.78 -18.87
CA ARG A 321 14.45 -10.35 -19.78
C ARG A 321 15.66 -9.82 -19.00
N ILE A 322 15.44 -9.07 -17.94
CA ILE A 322 16.55 -8.61 -17.06
C ILE A 322 17.21 -9.80 -16.39
N SER A 323 16.44 -10.78 -15.91
CA SER A 323 16.98 -11.99 -15.30
C SER A 323 17.84 -12.81 -16.29
N GLU A 324 17.41 -12.92 -17.55
CA GLU A 324 18.19 -13.55 -18.62
C GLU A 324 19.50 -12.79 -18.91
N MET A 325 19.47 -11.47 -18.84
CA MET A 325 20.67 -10.62 -19.00
C MET A 325 21.65 -10.84 -17.85
N MET A 326 21.14 -10.95 -16.61
CA MET A 326 21.95 -11.19 -15.42
C MET A 326 22.58 -12.59 -15.36
N GLN A 327 22.01 -13.59 -16.04
CA GLN A 327 22.54 -14.96 -16.11
C GLN A 327 23.71 -15.10 -17.09
N LYS A 328 24.06 -14.09 -17.88
CA LYS A 328 25.22 -14.10 -18.78
C LYS A 328 26.50 -14.08 -17.99
N GLY A 329 27.58 -14.61 -18.55
CA GLY A 329 28.87 -14.75 -17.85
C GLY A 329 29.52 -13.44 -17.42
N ASN A 330 29.14 -12.30 -17.98
CA ASN A 330 29.54 -10.96 -17.56
C ASN A 330 28.33 -10.02 -17.68
N PRO A 331 27.45 -9.98 -16.67
CA PRO A 331 26.30 -9.08 -16.72
C PRO A 331 26.74 -7.61 -16.70
N PRO A 332 26.00 -6.69 -17.36
CA PRO A 332 26.40 -5.29 -17.50
C PRO A 332 26.26 -4.46 -16.20
N PHE A 333 25.59 -4.97 -15.21
CA PHE A 333 25.34 -4.31 -13.92
C PHE A 333 25.27 -5.34 -12.78
N ILE A 334 25.30 -4.88 -11.52
CA ILE A 334 25.15 -5.72 -10.33
C ILE A 334 23.68 -6.10 -10.14
N ASN A 335 22.79 -5.13 -10.33
CA ASN A 335 21.34 -5.29 -10.28
C ASN A 335 20.68 -4.26 -11.19
N GLY A 336 19.49 -4.56 -11.68
CA GLY A 336 18.72 -3.62 -12.48
C GLY A 336 17.30 -4.12 -12.73
N GLY A 337 16.43 -3.19 -13.12
CA GLY A 337 15.05 -3.50 -13.45
C GLY A 337 14.30 -2.28 -13.94
N PHE A 338 13.14 -2.52 -14.50
CA PHE A 338 12.17 -1.49 -14.80
C PHE A 338 10.76 -2.06 -14.71
N GLY A 339 9.82 -1.20 -14.35
CA GLY A 339 8.43 -1.61 -14.18
C GLY A 339 7.54 -0.50 -13.67
N PHE A 340 6.25 -0.78 -13.65
CA PHE A 340 5.19 0.11 -13.19
C PHE A 340 4.65 -0.35 -11.83
N GLY A 341 4.35 0.62 -10.96
CA GLY A 341 3.74 0.34 -9.65
C GLY A 341 3.29 1.60 -8.92
N GLY A 342 2.66 1.39 -7.77
CA GLY A 342 2.34 2.48 -6.85
C GLY A 342 3.61 3.20 -6.38
N PHE A 343 3.50 4.51 -6.17
CA PHE A 343 4.66 5.33 -5.79
C PHE A 343 4.41 6.07 -4.47
N VAL A 344 3.51 7.04 -4.49
CA VAL A 344 2.96 7.67 -3.29
C VAL A 344 1.46 7.79 -3.48
N ARG A 345 0.72 8.05 -2.42
CA ARG A 345 -0.74 8.11 -2.47
C ARG A 345 -1.24 9.01 -3.61
N GLY A 346 -2.05 8.45 -4.51
CA GLY A 346 -2.58 9.13 -5.68
C GLY A 346 -1.68 9.16 -6.90
N TYR A 347 -0.47 8.59 -6.81
CA TYR A 347 0.48 8.52 -7.92
C TYR A 347 1.06 7.13 -8.09
N ASN A 348 1.20 6.73 -9.35
CA ASN A 348 2.00 5.60 -9.79
C ASN A 348 3.33 6.10 -10.35
N ALA A 349 4.27 5.19 -10.55
CA ALA A 349 5.50 5.50 -11.26
C ALA A 349 5.89 4.37 -12.20
N TYR A 350 6.47 4.73 -13.32
CA TYR A 350 7.30 3.85 -14.10
C TYR A 350 8.76 4.10 -13.71
N ASN A 351 9.38 3.09 -13.13
CA ASN A 351 10.73 3.15 -12.61
C ASN A 351 11.68 2.36 -13.50
N ILE A 352 12.85 2.94 -13.79
CA ILE A 352 14.00 2.24 -14.37
C ILE A 352 15.14 2.43 -13.37
N ASN A 353 15.74 1.34 -12.92
CA ASN A 353 16.84 1.40 -11.95
C ASN A 353 17.96 0.46 -12.32
N THR A 354 19.18 0.81 -11.94
CA THR A 354 20.35 -0.06 -12.06
C THR A 354 21.39 0.28 -11.00
N THR A 355 22.08 -0.76 -10.50
CA THR A 355 23.27 -0.62 -9.65
C THR A 355 24.47 -1.02 -10.47
N ALA A 356 25.36 -0.08 -10.71
CA ALA A 356 26.53 -0.26 -11.55
C ALA A 356 27.64 -1.05 -10.85
N LYS A 357 28.50 -1.69 -11.64
CA LYS A 357 29.80 -2.13 -11.18
C LYS A 357 30.71 -0.89 -11.04
N PRO A 358 31.74 -0.96 -10.20
CA PRO A 358 32.64 0.18 -10.01
C PRO A 358 33.21 0.71 -11.34
N ASN A 359 33.02 1.98 -11.63
CA ASN A 359 33.43 2.68 -12.84
C ASN A 359 32.82 2.13 -14.16
N GLU A 360 31.63 1.48 -14.07
CA GLU A 360 30.87 1.00 -15.23
C GLU A 360 29.46 1.58 -15.25
N GLU A 361 29.25 2.79 -14.72
CA GLU A 361 27.94 3.46 -14.63
C GLU A 361 27.30 3.64 -16.01
N ASP A 362 28.07 4.09 -16.98
CA ASP A 362 27.62 4.26 -18.37
C ASP A 362 27.19 2.92 -19.00
N VAL A 363 27.95 1.85 -18.74
CA VAL A 363 27.65 0.50 -19.24
C VAL A 363 26.32 -0.02 -18.66
N ALA A 364 26.13 0.20 -17.37
CA ALA A 364 24.92 -0.20 -16.67
C ALA A 364 23.69 0.55 -17.20
N LEU A 365 23.81 1.87 -17.32
CA LEU A 365 22.74 2.73 -17.81
C LEU A 365 22.39 2.42 -19.27
N GLU A 366 23.40 2.31 -20.16
CA GLU A 366 23.17 1.95 -21.57
C GLU A 366 22.46 0.61 -21.70
N ALA A 367 22.88 -0.39 -20.94
CA ALA A 367 22.29 -1.73 -21.01
C ALA A 367 20.82 -1.75 -20.60
N ILE A 368 20.49 -1.11 -19.46
CA ILE A 368 19.10 -1.10 -18.96
C ILE A 368 18.19 -0.28 -19.88
N LEU A 369 18.64 0.87 -20.36
CA LEU A 369 17.89 1.70 -21.29
C LEU A 369 17.72 1.05 -22.66
N THR A 370 18.73 0.34 -23.13
CA THR A 370 18.64 -0.42 -24.39
C THR A 370 17.54 -1.49 -24.33
N GLU A 371 17.46 -2.25 -23.25
CA GLU A 371 16.41 -3.26 -23.11
C GLU A 371 15.02 -2.63 -22.91
N ASN A 372 14.92 -1.57 -22.13
CA ASN A 372 13.69 -0.79 -21.99
C ASN A 372 13.21 -0.26 -23.36
N GLU A 373 14.10 0.35 -24.13
CA GLU A 373 13.78 0.89 -25.45
C GLU A 373 13.47 -0.23 -26.47
N ARG A 374 14.09 -1.40 -26.34
CA ARG A 374 13.74 -2.57 -27.15
C ARG A 374 12.29 -2.99 -26.93
N ILE A 375 11.83 -3.04 -25.67
CA ILE A 375 10.43 -3.35 -25.37
C ILE A 375 9.52 -2.23 -25.90
N ARG A 376 9.90 -0.96 -25.71
CA ARG A 376 9.10 0.16 -26.22
C ARG A 376 8.89 0.13 -27.73
N ARG A 377 9.92 -0.27 -28.49
CA ARG A 377 9.87 -0.33 -29.97
C ARG A 377 9.23 -1.58 -30.53
N PHE A 378 9.54 -2.71 -29.95
CA PHE A 378 9.23 -4.03 -30.53
C PHE A 378 8.22 -4.83 -29.69
N GLY A 379 7.94 -4.39 -28.47
CA GLY A 379 7.05 -5.10 -27.56
C GLY A 379 7.60 -6.42 -27.05
N PHE A 380 6.69 -7.23 -26.59
CA PHE A 380 6.93 -8.61 -26.15
C PHE A 380 6.50 -9.61 -27.22
N THR A 381 6.88 -10.87 -27.03
CA THR A 381 6.49 -11.96 -27.93
C THR A 381 5.26 -12.72 -27.39
N PRO A 382 4.48 -13.38 -28.24
CA PRO A 382 3.39 -14.24 -27.79
C PRO A 382 3.84 -15.33 -26.81
N SER A 383 5.04 -15.88 -26.97
CA SER A 383 5.57 -16.93 -26.07
C SER A 383 5.91 -16.42 -24.67
N GLU A 384 6.35 -15.15 -24.54
CA GLU A 384 6.53 -14.51 -23.23
C GLU A 384 5.19 -14.34 -22.51
N LEU A 385 4.16 -13.87 -23.25
CA LEU A 385 2.82 -13.71 -22.69
C LEU A 385 2.22 -15.05 -22.24
N GLU A 386 2.29 -16.09 -23.05
CA GLU A 386 1.74 -17.40 -22.68
C GLU A 386 2.42 -18.00 -21.45
N ARG A 387 3.72 -17.75 -21.26
CA ARG A 387 4.45 -18.15 -20.05
C ARG A 387 3.92 -17.46 -18.80
N VAL A 388 3.72 -16.12 -18.84
CA VAL A 388 3.22 -15.39 -17.66
C VAL A 388 1.76 -15.68 -17.38
N LYS A 389 0.92 -15.89 -18.42
CA LYS A 389 -0.46 -16.37 -18.25
C LYS A 389 -0.50 -17.71 -17.49
N THR A 390 0.33 -18.66 -17.95
CA THR A 390 0.43 -19.99 -17.34
C THR A 390 0.87 -19.88 -15.88
N ASN A 391 1.92 -19.10 -15.61
CA ASN A 391 2.44 -18.92 -14.25
C ASN A 391 1.39 -18.28 -13.34
N MET A 392 0.69 -17.25 -13.81
CA MET A 392 -0.36 -16.59 -13.02
C MET A 392 -1.53 -17.54 -12.75
N LEU A 393 -1.97 -18.33 -13.70
CA LEU A 393 -3.03 -19.32 -13.50
C LEU A 393 -2.60 -20.39 -12.48
N VAL A 394 -1.38 -20.89 -12.55
CA VAL A 394 -0.85 -21.86 -11.57
C VAL A 394 -0.78 -21.24 -10.18
N GLY A 395 -0.29 -20.00 -10.07
CA GLY A 395 -0.25 -19.27 -8.80
C GLY A 395 -1.65 -19.03 -8.22
N LEU A 396 -2.61 -18.64 -9.07
CA LEU A 396 -4.01 -18.42 -8.70
C LEU A 396 -4.68 -19.72 -8.19
N GLU A 397 -4.45 -20.84 -8.86
CA GLU A 397 -4.95 -22.16 -8.42
C GLU A 397 -4.34 -22.58 -7.09
N SER A 398 -3.05 -22.29 -6.85
CA SER A 398 -2.39 -22.56 -5.58
C SER A 398 -2.97 -21.70 -4.48
N ALA A 399 -3.11 -20.39 -4.70
CA ALA A 399 -3.71 -19.45 -3.76
C ALA A 399 -5.16 -19.84 -3.41
N TYR A 400 -5.92 -20.28 -4.41
CA TYR A 400 -7.30 -20.73 -4.19
C TYR A 400 -7.39 -21.95 -3.28
N LYS A 401 -6.47 -22.91 -3.39
CA LYS A 401 -6.40 -24.08 -2.51
C LYS A 401 -6.00 -23.73 -1.07
N GLU A 402 -5.29 -22.64 -0.90
CA GLU A 402 -4.78 -22.18 0.38
C GLU A 402 -5.59 -21.00 0.97
N LYS A 403 -6.70 -20.60 0.33
CA LYS A 403 -7.47 -19.42 0.73
C LYS A 403 -7.93 -19.42 2.18
N ASP A 404 -8.25 -20.61 2.72
CA ASP A 404 -8.69 -20.77 4.10
C ASP A 404 -7.54 -20.67 5.13
N LYS A 405 -6.29 -20.50 4.64
CA LYS A 405 -5.10 -20.27 5.46
C LYS A 405 -4.64 -18.79 5.44
N THR A 406 -5.45 -17.91 4.90
CA THR A 406 -5.15 -16.48 4.88
C THR A 406 -5.19 -15.92 6.31
N GLY A 407 -4.08 -15.29 6.74
CA GLY A 407 -3.95 -14.74 8.07
C GLY A 407 -4.75 -13.45 8.28
N ASN A 408 -4.97 -13.09 9.55
CA ASN A 408 -5.73 -11.89 9.93
C ASN A 408 -5.17 -10.61 9.31
N GLU A 409 -3.85 -10.46 9.30
CA GLU A 409 -3.16 -9.26 8.82
C GLU A 409 -3.41 -9.00 7.33
N SER A 410 -3.49 -10.04 6.50
CA SER A 410 -3.76 -9.89 5.07
C SER A 410 -5.13 -9.26 4.80
N TYR A 411 -6.16 -9.65 5.55
CA TYR A 411 -7.47 -9.01 5.45
C TYR A 411 -7.47 -7.57 5.98
N ILE A 412 -6.68 -7.29 7.02
CA ILE A 412 -6.54 -5.93 7.54
C ILE A 412 -5.83 -5.02 6.53
N GLU A 413 -4.80 -5.51 5.82
CA GLU A 413 -4.14 -4.77 4.73
C GLU A 413 -5.12 -4.39 3.63
N GLU A 414 -6.03 -5.28 3.24
CA GLU A 414 -7.10 -4.98 2.28
C GLU A 414 -8.06 -3.89 2.82
N MET A 415 -8.47 -3.99 4.09
CA MET A 415 -9.33 -3.00 4.75
C MET A 415 -8.64 -1.64 4.85
N GLN A 416 -7.36 -1.62 5.17
CA GLN A 416 -6.54 -0.40 5.21
C GLN A 416 -6.43 0.24 3.83
N ALA A 417 -6.13 -0.54 2.79
CA ALA A 417 -6.07 -0.04 1.42
C ALA A 417 -7.44 0.48 0.94
N ASN A 418 -8.53 -0.17 1.33
CA ASN A 418 -9.87 0.31 1.04
C ASN A 418 -10.15 1.65 1.71
N PHE A 419 -9.87 1.78 3.01
CA PHE A 419 -10.11 3.02 3.74
C PHE A 419 -9.24 4.18 3.25
N LEU A 420 -7.95 3.95 3.05
CA LEU A 420 -6.98 4.99 2.72
C LEU A 420 -6.95 5.34 1.23
N GLU A 421 -7.17 4.36 0.34
CA GLU A 421 -6.94 4.49 -1.09
C GLU A 421 -8.13 4.06 -1.95
N GLN A 422 -9.23 3.64 -1.30
CA GLN A 422 -10.46 3.17 -1.96
C GLN A 422 -10.23 1.96 -2.87
N GLU A 423 -9.27 1.10 -2.49
CA GLU A 423 -9.09 -0.20 -3.15
C GLU A 423 -10.31 -1.09 -2.90
N PRO A 424 -10.79 -1.83 -3.91
CA PRO A 424 -11.94 -2.70 -3.73
C PRO A 424 -11.60 -3.90 -2.85
N ILE A 425 -12.49 -4.25 -1.94
CA ILE A 425 -12.43 -5.51 -1.20
C ILE A 425 -13.47 -6.44 -1.79
N VAL A 426 -13.02 -7.51 -2.42
CA VAL A 426 -13.88 -8.48 -3.10
C VAL A 426 -13.67 -9.87 -2.52
N ASP A 427 -14.73 -10.67 -2.56
CA ASP A 427 -14.66 -12.08 -2.22
C ASP A 427 -13.64 -12.82 -3.10
N PHE A 428 -12.81 -13.68 -2.48
CA PHE A 428 -11.75 -14.37 -3.21
C PHE A 428 -12.28 -15.37 -4.24
N ASP A 429 -13.46 -15.96 -4.04
CA ASP A 429 -14.10 -16.85 -5.02
C ASP A 429 -14.52 -16.04 -6.27
N PHE A 430 -15.05 -14.84 -6.06
CA PHE A 430 -15.32 -13.91 -7.16
C PHE A 430 -14.03 -13.53 -7.91
N TYR A 431 -12.99 -13.08 -7.17
CA TYR A 431 -11.71 -12.70 -7.75
C TYR A 431 -11.10 -13.84 -8.58
N TYR A 432 -11.03 -15.04 -8.02
CA TYR A 432 -10.52 -16.23 -8.69
C TYR A 432 -11.24 -16.49 -10.01
N ASN A 433 -12.57 -16.49 -10.02
CA ASN A 433 -13.36 -16.74 -11.21
C ASN A 433 -13.22 -15.64 -12.26
N ALA A 434 -13.22 -14.38 -11.83
CA ALA A 434 -13.04 -13.22 -12.70
C ALA A 434 -11.66 -13.24 -13.39
N VAL A 435 -10.60 -13.44 -12.63
CA VAL A 435 -9.22 -13.48 -13.15
C VAL A 435 -9.03 -14.62 -14.14
N LYS A 436 -9.59 -15.82 -13.88
CA LYS A 436 -9.55 -16.95 -14.83
C LYS A 436 -10.24 -16.64 -16.15
N GLN A 437 -11.28 -15.82 -16.15
CA GLN A 437 -11.97 -15.40 -17.37
C GLN A 437 -11.21 -14.27 -18.10
N ILE A 438 -10.57 -13.37 -17.35
CA ILE A 438 -9.85 -12.22 -17.90
C ILE A 438 -8.52 -12.62 -18.54
N ILE A 439 -7.71 -13.46 -17.88
CA ILE A 439 -6.36 -13.83 -18.34
C ILE A 439 -6.32 -14.26 -19.81
N PRO A 440 -7.20 -15.17 -20.30
CA PRO A 440 -7.18 -15.58 -21.71
C PRO A 440 -7.46 -14.44 -22.71
N THR A 441 -8.17 -13.39 -22.28
CA THR A 441 -8.54 -12.28 -23.16
C THR A 441 -7.43 -11.26 -23.39
N ILE A 442 -6.39 -11.28 -22.55
CA ILE A 442 -5.28 -10.32 -22.62
C ILE A 442 -4.39 -10.69 -23.82
N THR A 443 -4.07 -9.70 -24.64
CA THR A 443 -3.22 -9.84 -25.83
C THR A 443 -1.81 -9.29 -25.58
N VAL A 444 -0.85 -9.72 -26.40
CA VAL A 444 0.53 -9.25 -26.30
C VAL A 444 0.64 -7.77 -26.69
N GLU A 445 -0.26 -7.30 -27.55
CA GLU A 445 -0.36 -5.90 -27.96
C GLU A 445 -0.79 -5.01 -26.78
N GLU A 446 -1.80 -5.42 -26.00
CA GLU A 446 -2.24 -4.71 -24.81
C GLU A 446 -1.10 -4.57 -23.79
N VAL A 447 -0.35 -5.64 -23.52
CA VAL A 447 0.79 -5.58 -22.59
C VAL A 447 1.92 -4.73 -23.14
N SER A 448 2.24 -4.88 -24.43
CA SER A 448 3.33 -4.13 -25.08
C SER A 448 3.04 -2.63 -25.19
N ALA A 449 1.77 -2.24 -25.29
CA ALA A 449 1.36 -0.84 -25.36
C ALA A 449 1.77 -0.05 -24.09
N ARG A 450 1.79 -0.70 -22.94
CA ARG A 450 2.18 -0.10 -21.66
C ARG A 450 3.59 0.55 -21.68
N ALA A 451 4.53 -0.04 -22.42
CA ALA A 451 5.87 0.53 -22.56
C ALA A 451 5.87 1.94 -23.16
N LYS A 452 4.93 2.23 -24.09
CA LYS A 452 4.79 3.55 -24.70
C LYS A 452 3.99 4.51 -23.83
N GLU A 453 2.99 4.00 -23.12
CA GLU A 453 2.14 4.79 -22.22
C GLU A 453 2.92 5.33 -21.02
N TRP A 454 3.82 4.51 -20.45
CA TRP A 454 4.52 4.87 -19.22
C TRP A 454 5.89 5.52 -19.45
N ASN A 455 6.57 5.18 -20.53
CA ASN A 455 7.90 5.70 -20.83
C ASN A 455 7.81 7.00 -21.66
N THR A 456 7.34 8.06 -21.01
CA THR A 456 7.17 9.40 -21.59
C THR A 456 8.34 10.31 -21.19
N ASP A 457 8.52 11.44 -21.89
CA ASP A 457 9.51 12.46 -21.52
C ASP A 457 8.97 13.45 -20.46
N LYS A 458 7.66 13.47 -20.26
CA LYS A 458 7.00 14.28 -19.23
C LYS A 458 7.11 13.63 -17.85
N ASN A 459 7.12 14.46 -16.82
CA ASN A 459 7.17 14.04 -15.42
C ASN A 459 8.33 13.08 -15.11
N ARG A 460 9.45 13.18 -15.84
CA ARG A 460 10.62 12.31 -15.68
C ARG A 460 11.65 12.94 -14.77
N ARG A 461 12.19 12.14 -13.86
CA ARG A 461 13.29 12.47 -12.95
C ARG A 461 14.39 11.42 -13.10
N SER A 462 15.63 11.87 -13.15
CA SER A 462 16.81 10.99 -13.16
C SER A 462 17.69 11.31 -11.96
N GLU A 463 18.09 10.27 -11.25
CA GLU A 463 18.86 10.35 -10.01
C GLU A 463 20.05 9.41 -10.08
N GLU A 464 21.20 9.89 -9.61
CA GLU A 464 22.47 9.15 -9.56
C GLU A 464 23.16 9.31 -8.21
#